data_f5986def7679013876c1eb93af819fb4
#
_entry.id   f5986def7679013876c1eb93af819fb4
#
_cell.length_a   1.000
_cell.length_b   1.000
_cell.length_c   1.000
_cell.angle_alpha   90.00
_cell.angle_beta   90.00
_cell.angle_gamma   90.00
#
_symmetry.space_group_name_H-M   'P 1'
#
loop_
_entity.id
_entity.type
_entity.pdbx_description
1 polymer ?
#
loop_
_entity_poly.entity_id
_entity_poly.type
_entity_poly.pdbx_seq_one_letter_code
_entity_poly.pdbx_strand_id
1 'polypeptide(L)'
;MAEHLKIIAIEKETHDVLHITTEKPENIKYHAGQAADISINKPKWENELRAFTFTSLPTDKQLEFTIKTYPQHNGVTNQLLTLKTGDTLLLHGVFGTIAYKGEGLFIAGGAGITPFIAIFKQLERDGKVGDNKLLFANKTHADIIQEKRYKALLGKNFINILSEEKLEGFEYG
;
A
#
# COMPACT_ATOMS: atom_id res chain seq x y z
N MET A 1 -17.98 5.95 15.77
CA MET A 1 -18.56 6.23 14.43
C MET A 1 -17.43 6.11 13.43
N ALA A 2 -17.71 5.62 12.22
CA ALA A 2 -16.69 5.56 11.17
C ALA A 2 -16.42 6.95 10.58
N GLU A 3 -15.17 7.21 10.23
CA GLU A 3 -14.78 8.44 9.54
C GLU A 3 -15.01 8.30 8.03
N HIS A 4 -15.51 9.34 7.41
CA HIS A 4 -15.79 9.38 5.99
C HIS A 4 -14.56 9.85 5.21
N LEU A 5 -14.05 9.01 4.33
CA LEU A 5 -12.91 9.30 3.49
C LEU A 5 -13.39 9.51 2.05
N LYS A 6 -13.60 10.76 1.64
CA LYS A 6 -13.96 11.07 0.26
C LYS A 6 -12.78 10.81 -0.68
N ILE A 7 -13.03 10.04 -1.72
CA ILE A 7 -12.02 9.70 -2.72
C ILE A 7 -11.71 10.91 -3.60
N ILE A 8 -10.44 11.28 -3.66
CA ILE A 8 -9.91 12.37 -4.48
C ILE A 8 -9.43 11.83 -5.84
N ALA A 9 -8.73 10.68 -5.81
CA ALA A 9 -8.22 10.02 -7.01
C ALA A 9 -8.20 8.50 -6.84
N ILE A 10 -8.37 7.79 -7.95
CA ILE A 10 -8.14 6.34 -8.07
C ILE A 10 -7.34 6.14 -9.34
N GLU A 11 -6.17 5.52 -9.21
CA GLU A 11 -5.25 5.25 -10.30
C GLU A 11 -4.83 3.79 -10.28
N LYS A 12 -4.47 3.24 -11.44
CA LYS A 12 -3.86 1.91 -11.50
C LYS A 12 -2.36 2.03 -11.27
N GLU A 13 -1.87 1.39 -10.24
CA GLU A 13 -0.44 1.25 -9.95
C GLU A 13 0.18 0.12 -10.79
N THR A 14 -0.50 -1.04 -10.82
CA THR A 14 -0.21 -2.17 -11.70
C THR A 14 -1.50 -2.65 -12.35
N HIS A 15 -1.45 -3.78 -13.09
CA HIS A 15 -2.64 -4.34 -13.73
C HIS A 15 -3.74 -4.75 -12.73
N ASP A 16 -3.38 -5.06 -11.49
CA ASP A 16 -4.29 -5.55 -10.44
C ASP A 16 -4.17 -4.78 -9.11
N VAL A 17 -3.44 -3.66 -9.08
CA VAL A 17 -3.27 -2.82 -7.90
C VAL A 17 -3.81 -1.42 -8.16
N LEU A 18 -4.66 -0.93 -7.24
CA LEU A 18 -5.16 0.43 -7.21
C LEU A 18 -4.35 1.29 -6.24
N HIS A 19 -4.06 2.50 -6.64
CA HIS A 19 -3.63 3.58 -5.76
C HIS A 19 -4.83 4.51 -5.53
N ILE A 20 -5.28 4.61 -4.27
CA ILE A 20 -6.45 5.40 -3.88
C ILE A 20 -6.00 6.52 -2.97
N THR A 21 -6.30 7.76 -3.37
CA THR A 21 -6.08 8.96 -2.56
C THR A 21 -7.40 9.47 -2.01
N THR A 22 -7.46 9.80 -0.72
CA THR A 22 -8.66 10.32 -0.06
C THR A 22 -8.38 11.60 0.72
N GLU A 23 -9.43 12.31 1.07
CA GLU A 23 -9.37 13.32 2.13
C GLU A 23 -8.90 12.66 3.43
N LYS A 24 -8.23 13.46 4.27
CA LYS A 24 -7.77 13.02 5.60
C LYS A 24 -8.51 13.78 6.68
N PRO A 25 -9.36 13.10 7.49
CA PRO A 25 -9.96 13.71 8.67
C PRO A 25 -8.89 14.14 9.69
N GLU A 26 -9.09 15.27 10.34
CA GLU A 26 -8.10 15.88 11.27
C GLU A 26 -7.78 15.00 12.49
N ASN A 27 -8.74 14.21 12.93
CA ASN A 27 -8.63 13.33 14.09
C ASN A 27 -7.89 12.01 13.81
N ILE A 28 -7.61 11.68 12.55
CA ILE A 28 -6.92 10.43 12.20
C ILE A 28 -5.44 10.55 12.54
N LYS A 29 -5.01 9.71 13.49
CA LYS A 29 -3.61 9.58 13.91
C LYS A 29 -3.14 8.16 13.67
N TYR A 30 -2.00 8.02 13.05
CA TYR A 30 -1.32 6.75 12.80
C TYR A 30 0.18 6.97 12.68
N HIS A 31 0.95 5.89 12.61
CA HIS A 31 2.36 5.92 12.23
C HIS A 31 2.61 5.06 10.98
N ALA A 32 3.73 5.29 10.30
CA ALA A 32 4.12 4.50 9.13
C ALA A 32 4.18 3.01 9.45
N GLY A 33 3.50 2.20 8.64
CA GLY A 33 3.37 0.75 8.81
C GLY A 33 2.01 0.29 9.38
N GLN A 34 1.19 1.20 9.93
CA GLN A 34 -0.15 0.86 10.42
C GLN A 34 -1.18 0.76 9.29
N ALA A 35 -2.28 0.09 9.62
CA ALA A 35 -3.44 -0.13 8.78
C ALA A 35 -4.71 0.41 9.44
N ALA A 36 -5.78 0.45 8.66
CA ALA A 36 -7.12 0.72 9.16
C ALA A 36 -8.10 -0.31 8.64
N ASP A 37 -9.16 -0.57 9.41
CA ASP A 37 -10.34 -1.26 8.93
C ASP A 37 -11.16 -0.31 8.06
N ILE A 38 -11.29 -0.65 6.79
CA ILE A 38 -11.97 0.15 5.77
C ILE A 38 -13.13 -0.64 5.19
N SER A 39 -14.25 0.03 4.98
CA SER A 39 -15.38 -0.46 4.20
C SER A 39 -15.79 0.57 3.13
N ILE A 40 -16.74 0.21 2.28
CA ILE A 40 -17.22 1.08 1.20
C ILE A 40 -18.57 1.64 1.60
N ASN A 41 -18.74 2.96 1.54
CA ASN A 41 -20.01 3.64 1.84
C ASN A 41 -21.03 3.44 0.71
N LYS A 42 -21.44 2.19 0.52
CA LYS A 42 -22.49 1.78 -0.44
C LYS A 42 -23.32 0.65 0.15
N PRO A 43 -24.63 0.56 -0.16
CA PRO A 43 -25.52 -0.48 0.35
C PRO A 43 -24.91 -1.88 0.24
N LYS A 44 -24.95 -2.65 1.32
CA LYS A 44 -24.38 -4.00 1.51
C LYS A 44 -22.85 -4.04 1.74
N TRP A 45 -22.14 -2.91 1.63
CA TRP A 45 -20.67 -2.88 1.75
C TRP A 45 -20.21 -2.10 2.98
N GLU A 46 -21.11 -1.41 3.71
CA GLU A 46 -20.74 -0.58 4.86
C GLU A 46 -20.17 -1.38 6.04
N ASN A 47 -20.54 -2.66 6.14
CA ASN A 47 -20.10 -3.54 7.22
C ASN A 47 -19.07 -4.60 6.76
N GLU A 48 -18.69 -4.56 5.48
CA GLU A 48 -17.67 -5.46 4.92
C GLU A 48 -16.27 -4.87 5.12
N LEU A 49 -15.72 -5.05 6.30
CA LEU A 49 -14.43 -4.49 6.68
C LEU A 49 -13.25 -5.26 6.05
N ARG A 50 -12.26 -4.50 5.59
CA ARG A 50 -10.96 -5.03 5.19
C ARG A 50 -9.84 -4.14 5.71
N ALA A 51 -8.76 -4.77 6.14
CA ALA A 51 -7.56 -4.09 6.57
C ALA A 51 -6.79 -3.54 5.36
N PHE A 52 -6.62 -2.23 5.29
CA PHE A 52 -5.74 -1.59 4.31
C PHE A 52 -4.70 -0.73 5.01
N THR A 53 -3.45 -0.90 4.57
CA THR A 53 -2.32 -0.16 5.12
C THR A 53 -2.28 1.26 4.59
N PHE A 54 -2.01 2.23 5.46
CA PHE A 54 -1.72 3.59 5.03
C PHE A 54 -0.40 3.61 4.25
N THR A 55 -0.44 4.10 3.02
CA THR A 55 0.77 4.28 2.20
C THR A 55 1.20 5.75 2.08
N SER A 56 0.40 6.67 2.65
CA SER A 56 0.78 8.06 2.94
C SER A 56 1.56 8.20 4.24
N LEU A 57 2.19 9.33 4.44
CA LEU A 57 2.81 9.66 5.73
C LEU A 57 1.79 10.28 6.71
N PRO A 58 1.99 10.11 8.02
CA PRO A 58 1.13 10.73 9.03
C PRO A 58 1.03 12.26 8.91
N THR A 59 2.03 12.90 8.32
CA THR A 59 2.09 14.35 8.12
C THR A 59 1.51 14.83 6.81
N ASP A 60 1.13 13.91 5.91
CA ASP A 60 0.53 14.25 4.62
C ASP A 60 -0.89 14.80 4.83
N LYS A 61 -1.30 15.67 3.91
CA LYS A 61 -2.64 16.30 3.92
C LYS A 61 -3.74 15.34 3.45
N GLN A 62 -3.37 14.23 2.86
CA GLN A 62 -4.25 13.22 2.27
C GLN A 62 -3.88 11.84 2.80
N LEU A 63 -4.83 10.91 2.75
CA LEU A 63 -4.53 9.49 2.96
C LEU A 63 -4.36 8.80 1.62
N GLU A 64 -3.40 7.87 1.57
CA GLU A 64 -3.17 7.01 0.41
C GLU A 64 -3.22 5.55 0.81
N PHE A 65 -3.77 4.74 -0.08
CA PHE A 65 -3.85 3.30 0.04
C PHE A 65 -3.44 2.65 -1.28
N THR A 66 -2.56 1.66 -1.21
CA THR A 66 -2.16 0.83 -2.35
C THR A 66 -2.79 -0.55 -2.14
N ILE A 67 -3.75 -0.92 -2.97
CA ILE A 67 -4.64 -2.07 -2.71
C ILE A 67 -4.62 -3.01 -3.89
N LYS A 68 -4.19 -4.26 -3.64
CA LYS A 68 -4.32 -5.34 -4.64
C LYS A 68 -5.78 -5.77 -4.73
N THR A 69 -6.28 -5.82 -5.96
CA THR A 69 -7.66 -6.21 -6.27
C THR A 69 -7.72 -7.66 -6.73
N TYR A 70 -8.84 -8.30 -6.49
CA TYR A 70 -9.08 -9.69 -6.87
C TYR A 70 -10.41 -9.78 -7.64
N PRO A 71 -10.42 -9.50 -8.96
CA PRO A 71 -11.64 -9.46 -9.76
C PRO A 71 -12.45 -10.76 -9.76
N GLN A 72 -11.78 -11.90 -9.52
CA GLN A 72 -12.42 -13.21 -9.47
C GLN A 72 -13.22 -13.47 -8.18
N HIS A 73 -12.98 -12.63 -7.14
CA HIS A 73 -13.63 -12.77 -5.85
C HIS A 73 -14.76 -11.74 -5.72
N ASN A 74 -15.94 -12.16 -5.30
CA ASN A 74 -17.05 -11.26 -4.96
C ASN A 74 -16.83 -10.62 -3.59
N GLY A 75 -15.77 -9.83 -3.45
CA GLY A 75 -15.35 -9.21 -2.20
C GLY A 75 -15.11 -7.71 -2.31
N VAL A 76 -14.78 -7.08 -1.19
CA VAL A 76 -14.53 -5.63 -1.09
C VAL A 76 -13.50 -5.16 -2.13
N THR A 77 -12.39 -5.90 -2.32
CA THR A 77 -11.35 -5.52 -3.26
C THR A 77 -11.80 -5.54 -4.72
N ASN A 78 -12.74 -6.41 -5.10
CA ASN A 78 -13.39 -6.37 -6.41
C ASN A 78 -14.33 -5.15 -6.50
N GLN A 79 -15.10 -4.88 -5.44
CA GLN A 79 -16.02 -3.74 -5.41
C GLN A 79 -15.28 -2.40 -5.53
N LEU A 80 -14.04 -2.28 -5.03
CA LEU A 80 -13.21 -1.08 -5.19
C LEU A 80 -13.01 -0.70 -6.68
N LEU A 81 -13.02 -1.68 -7.60
CA LEU A 81 -12.90 -1.42 -9.05
C LEU A 81 -14.08 -0.63 -9.64
N THR A 82 -15.21 -0.58 -8.94
CA THR A 82 -16.41 0.17 -9.36
C THR A 82 -16.46 1.59 -8.81
N LEU A 83 -15.51 1.95 -7.94
CA LEU A 83 -15.48 3.27 -7.32
C LEU A 83 -14.86 4.31 -8.26
N LYS A 84 -15.23 5.55 -8.02
CA LYS A 84 -14.73 6.72 -8.74
C LYS A 84 -14.45 7.88 -7.78
N THR A 85 -13.76 8.87 -8.25
CA THR A 85 -13.60 10.15 -7.56
C THR A 85 -14.94 10.70 -7.10
N GLY A 86 -15.00 11.11 -5.83
CA GLY A 86 -16.20 11.56 -5.15
C GLY A 86 -16.95 10.48 -4.38
N ASP A 87 -16.73 9.19 -4.65
CA ASP A 87 -17.23 8.10 -3.78
C ASP A 87 -16.54 8.17 -2.40
N THR A 88 -17.08 7.47 -1.41
CA THR A 88 -16.61 7.55 -0.03
C THR A 88 -16.27 6.15 0.50
N LEU A 89 -15.12 6.04 1.17
CA LEU A 89 -14.76 4.91 2.03
C LEU A 89 -15.10 5.25 3.48
N LEU A 90 -15.29 4.23 4.31
CA LEU A 90 -15.51 4.36 5.75
C LEU A 90 -14.31 3.78 6.50
N LEU A 91 -13.67 4.59 7.35
CA LEU A 91 -12.60 4.16 8.22
C LEU A 91 -13.15 3.91 9.62
N HIS A 92 -13.02 2.69 10.12
CA HIS A 92 -13.60 2.25 11.40
C HIS A 92 -12.60 2.26 12.55
N GLY A 93 -11.32 2.02 12.29
CA GLY A 93 -10.30 2.05 13.33
C GLY A 93 -8.90 1.87 12.75
N VAL A 94 -7.91 2.45 13.45
CA VAL A 94 -6.49 2.33 13.11
C VAL A 94 -5.86 1.26 14.01
N PHE A 95 -5.03 0.39 13.43
CA PHE A 95 -4.35 -0.68 14.15
C PHE A 95 -3.03 -1.08 13.47
N GLY A 96 -2.34 -2.05 14.03
CA GLY A 96 -1.11 -2.62 13.50
C GLY A 96 0.11 -2.26 14.33
N THR A 97 1.06 -3.19 14.35
CA THR A 97 2.29 -3.12 15.16
C THR A 97 3.55 -3.00 14.31
N ILE A 98 3.40 -3.03 12.96
CA ILE A 98 4.53 -2.87 12.06
C ILE A 98 5.03 -1.43 12.18
N ALA A 99 6.32 -1.29 12.50
CA ALA A 99 7.00 -0.02 12.63
C ALA A 99 8.49 -0.21 12.31
N TYR A 100 9.14 0.85 11.86
CA TYR A 100 10.60 0.84 11.69
C TYR A 100 11.31 0.65 13.03
N LYS A 101 12.23 -0.30 13.12
CA LYS A 101 12.99 -0.62 14.33
C LYS A 101 14.50 -0.37 14.20
N GLY A 102 14.95 0.07 13.04
CA GLY A 102 16.35 0.25 12.70
C GLY A 102 16.71 -0.38 11.37
N GLU A 103 17.95 -0.17 10.93
CA GLU A 103 18.43 -0.73 9.67
C GLU A 103 18.35 -2.26 9.64
N GLY A 104 17.95 -2.80 8.49
CA GLY A 104 17.77 -4.22 8.35
C GLY A 104 17.26 -4.66 6.99
N LEU A 105 16.83 -5.92 6.94
CA LEU A 105 16.25 -6.52 5.75
C LEU A 105 14.72 -6.50 5.86
N PHE A 106 14.09 -5.82 4.92
CA PHE A 106 12.65 -5.86 4.68
C PHE A 106 12.36 -6.98 3.69
N ILE A 107 11.40 -7.83 4.00
CA ILE A 107 10.97 -8.92 3.12
C ILE A 107 9.48 -8.73 2.82
N ALA A 108 9.14 -8.62 1.54
CA ALA A 108 7.77 -8.43 1.08
C ALA A 108 7.43 -9.38 -0.05
N GLY A 109 6.16 -9.80 -0.12
CA GLY A 109 5.58 -10.52 -1.24
C GLY A 109 4.32 -9.82 -1.74
N GLY A 110 4.27 -9.46 -3.03
CA GLY A 110 3.13 -8.77 -3.63
C GLY A 110 2.63 -7.59 -2.81
N ALA A 111 1.34 -7.57 -2.46
CA ALA A 111 0.73 -6.52 -1.64
C ALA A 111 1.29 -6.40 -0.21
N GLY A 112 2.08 -7.38 0.26
CA GLY A 112 2.78 -7.29 1.55
C GLY A 112 3.82 -6.17 1.64
N ILE A 113 4.14 -5.51 0.53
CA ILE A 113 4.99 -4.31 0.49
C ILE A 113 4.33 -3.09 1.15
N THR A 114 3.00 -3.04 1.24
CA THR A 114 2.25 -1.83 1.60
C THR A 114 2.67 -1.18 2.92
N PRO A 115 2.92 -1.90 4.05
CA PRO A 115 3.41 -1.26 5.26
C PRO A 115 4.79 -0.62 5.07
N PHE A 116 5.61 -1.17 4.19
CA PHE A 116 6.95 -0.65 3.93
C PHE A 116 6.95 0.58 3.02
N ILE A 117 5.88 0.82 2.25
CA ILE A 117 5.75 2.03 1.42
C ILE A 117 5.84 3.28 2.29
N ALA A 118 5.01 3.38 3.32
CA ALA A 118 5.02 4.53 4.23
C ALA A 118 6.33 4.61 5.04
N ILE A 119 6.88 3.46 5.48
CA ILE A 119 8.16 3.43 6.20
C ILE A 119 9.29 3.98 5.32
N PHE A 120 9.44 3.51 4.08
CA PHE A 120 10.47 4.01 3.17
C PHE A 120 10.25 5.46 2.77
N LYS A 121 8.98 5.91 2.59
CA LYS A 121 8.66 7.34 2.41
C LYS A 121 9.16 8.18 3.59
N GLN A 122 8.96 7.70 4.81
CA GLN A 122 9.42 8.37 6.02
C GLN A 122 10.96 8.44 6.07
N LEU A 123 11.64 7.31 5.83
CA LEU A 123 13.10 7.23 5.84
C LEU A 123 13.73 8.13 4.77
N GLU A 124 13.15 8.16 3.58
CA GLU A 124 13.57 9.03 2.48
C GLU A 124 13.46 10.52 2.88
N ARG A 125 12.30 10.92 3.41
CA ARG A 125 12.06 12.29 3.86
C ARG A 125 13.02 12.73 4.97
N ASP A 126 13.34 11.81 5.88
CA ASP A 126 14.21 12.07 7.02
C ASP A 126 15.70 11.93 6.68
N GLY A 127 16.06 11.56 5.43
CA GLY A 127 17.43 11.29 5.01
C GLY A 127 18.08 10.10 5.73
N LYS A 128 17.26 9.11 6.14
CA LYS A 128 17.67 7.97 6.97
C LYS A 128 17.47 6.62 6.29
N VAL A 129 17.55 6.59 4.97
CA VAL A 129 17.42 5.32 4.21
C VAL A 129 18.52 4.33 4.60
N GLY A 130 19.76 4.82 4.82
CA GLY A 130 20.88 4.02 5.30
C GLY A 130 21.16 2.77 4.46
N ASP A 131 21.60 1.72 5.12
CA ASP A 131 21.88 0.42 4.49
C ASP A 131 20.69 -0.55 4.51
N ASN A 132 19.48 -0.05 4.67
CA ASN A 132 18.28 -0.88 4.57
C ASN A 132 18.21 -1.61 3.23
N LYS A 133 17.77 -2.87 3.28
CA LYS A 133 17.60 -3.73 2.10
C LYS A 133 16.14 -4.12 1.96
N LEU A 134 15.67 -4.21 0.72
CA LEU A 134 14.33 -4.72 0.40
C LEU A 134 14.46 -5.94 -0.51
N LEU A 135 14.02 -7.09 -0.02
CA LEU A 135 13.80 -8.28 -0.82
C LEU A 135 12.31 -8.33 -1.16
N PHE A 136 11.97 -8.23 -2.44
CA PHE A 136 10.60 -8.12 -2.89
C PHE A 136 10.27 -9.23 -3.89
N ALA A 137 9.44 -10.17 -3.43
CA ALA A 137 9.00 -11.31 -4.22
C ALA A 137 7.66 -11.01 -4.91
N ASN A 138 7.59 -11.28 -6.19
CA ASN A 138 6.39 -11.12 -7.03
C ASN A 138 6.30 -12.30 -8.00
N LYS A 139 5.15 -12.48 -8.63
CA LYS A 139 4.97 -13.52 -9.66
C LYS A 139 5.71 -13.16 -10.94
N THR A 140 5.42 -11.99 -11.47
CA THR A 140 6.00 -11.46 -12.70
C THR A 140 6.52 -10.04 -12.50
N HIS A 141 7.27 -9.52 -13.45
CA HIS A 141 7.76 -8.15 -13.46
C HIS A 141 6.60 -7.12 -13.42
N ALA A 142 5.49 -7.41 -14.10
CA ALA A 142 4.33 -6.54 -14.15
C ALA A 142 3.61 -6.39 -12.79
N ASP A 143 3.89 -7.26 -11.81
CA ASP A 143 3.33 -7.21 -10.46
C ASP A 143 4.11 -6.28 -9.52
N ILE A 144 5.30 -5.80 -9.91
CA ILE A 144 6.19 -5.06 -9.01
C ILE A 144 5.65 -3.65 -8.74
N ILE A 145 5.18 -3.42 -7.52
CA ILE A 145 4.69 -2.13 -7.05
C ILE A 145 5.87 -1.16 -6.84
N GLN A 146 5.80 0.05 -7.42
CA GLN A 146 6.78 1.13 -7.25
C GLN A 146 8.24 0.76 -7.58
N GLU A 147 8.46 -0.12 -8.54
CA GLU A 147 9.80 -0.61 -8.90
C GLU A 147 10.82 0.51 -9.12
N LYS A 148 10.45 1.50 -9.97
CA LYS A 148 11.34 2.61 -10.31
C LYS A 148 11.77 3.40 -9.08
N ARG A 149 10.84 3.60 -8.15
CA ARG A 149 11.11 4.30 -6.90
C ARG A 149 12.11 3.53 -6.04
N TYR A 150 11.86 2.23 -5.82
CA TYR A 150 12.77 1.43 -4.98
C TYR A 150 14.14 1.23 -5.63
N LYS A 151 14.23 1.10 -6.95
CA LYS A 151 15.51 1.10 -7.67
C LYS A 151 16.29 2.40 -7.44
N ALA A 152 15.62 3.54 -7.51
CA ALA A 152 16.26 4.84 -7.26
C ALA A 152 16.67 5.02 -5.79
N LEU A 153 15.81 4.59 -4.84
CA LEU A 153 16.00 4.80 -3.42
C LEU A 153 17.06 3.88 -2.80
N LEU A 154 17.06 2.60 -3.18
CA LEU A 154 17.84 1.54 -2.55
C LEU A 154 19.00 1.03 -3.42
N GLY A 155 18.99 1.30 -4.72
CA GLY A 155 20.00 0.82 -5.65
C GLY A 155 20.21 -0.69 -5.56
N LYS A 156 21.44 -1.14 -5.29
CA LYS A 156 21.80 -2.56 -5.14
C LYS A 156 21.13 -3.26 -3.94
N ASN A 157 20.58 -2.49 -3.01
CA ASN A 157 19.88 -3.01 -1.84
C ASN A 157 18.41 -3.34 -2.13
N PHE A 158 17.94 -3.09 -3.36
CA PHE A 158 16.64 -3.53 -3.84
C PHE A 158 16.77 -4.82 -4.63
N ILE A 159 16.34 -5.93 -4.05
CA ILE A 159 16.47 -7.28 -4.62
C ILE A 159 15.07 -7.76 -5.00
N ASN A 160 14.86 -8.00 -6.28
CA ASN A 160 13.60 -8.54 -6.80
C ASN A 160 13.71 -10.03 -7.06
N ILE A 161 12.70 -10.79 -6.64
CA ILE A 161 12.53 -12.22 -6.91
C ILE A 161 11.25 -12.39 -7.71
N LEU A 162 11.33 -13.13 -8.83
CA LEU A 162 10.17 -13.50 -9.64
C LEU A 162 9.95 -15.01 -9.57
N SER A 163 8.71 -15.44 -9.27
CA SER A 163 8.38 -16.86 -9.14
C SER A 163 7.81 -17.50 -10.41
N GLU A 164 7.23 -16.71 -11.31
CA GLU A 164 6.56 -17.19 -12.53
C GLU A 164 7.19 -16.63 -13.82
N GLU A 165 8.26 -15.83 -13.70
CA GLU A 165 8.94 -15.21 -14.85
C GLU A 165 10.46 -15.19 -14.65
N LYS A 166 11.22 -15.51 -15.71
CA LYS A 166 12.68 -15.41 -15.70
C LYS A 166 13.10 -14.23 -16.56
N LEU A 167 13.71 -13.24 -15.92
CA LEU A 167 14.24 -12.04 -16.57
C LEU A 167 15.67 -11.77 -16.13
N GLU A 168 16.49 -11.24 -17.04
CA GLU A 168 17.83 -10.77 -16.73
C GLU A 168 17.78 -9.64 -15.70
N GLY A 169 18.63 -9.71 -14.67
CA GLY A 169 18.68 -8.73 -13.57
C GLY A 169 17.68 -8.98 -12.44
N PHE A 170 16.95 -10.10 -12.48
CA PHE A 170 16.03 -10.54 -11.41
C PHE A 170 16.45 -11.92 -10.90
N GLU A 171 16.25 -12.14 -9.60
CA GLU A 171 16.37 -13.48 -9.03
C GLU A 171 15.11 -14.29 -9.38
N TYR A 172 15.27 -15.63 -9.46
CA TYR A 172 14.16 -16.56 -9.74
C TYR A 172 14.00 -17.54 -8.58
N GLY A 173 12.80 -17.66 -8.01
CA GLY A 173 12.53 -18.57 -6.89
C GLY A 173 11.06 -18.66 -6.50
#